data_08cff0a98f4c6669c83500ec7f3d3a86
#
_entry.id   08cff0a98f4c6669c83500ec7f3d3a86
#
_cell.length_a   1.000
_cell.length_b   1.000
_cell.length_c   1.000
_cell.angle_alpha   90.00
_cell.angle_beta   90.00
_cell.angle_gamma   90.00
#
_symmetry.space_group_name_H-M   'P 1'
#
loop_
_entity.id
_entity.type
_entity.pdbx_description
1 polymer ?
#
loop_
_entity_poly.entity_id
_entity_poly.type
_entity_poly.pdbx_seq_one_letter_code
_entity_poly.pdbx_strand_id
1 'polypeptide(L)'
;MNTAPLNFHPSRPAAASPVADTGPIVGHRVELQLLTTLQCNLKCSYCSLGVGDVLGSQVHVDYSIDQLVAFAQKHLAGKEVYVTFYGGEPTLNRPMMIEVMQRFPHWRFQLQTNGTLLDDLPEPVLSRLSNVLVSIDGGQATTDGYRGRGIYRQVLKNLRQVRGHIGGSVTARVTWGNPATTFDELDGLLADDSPFDYLYWQFVADEQYAGDSVQRRREVLTRLVDRFFERTDRLYPLIPLMGIVRNKLLPGRAQELYAGRTQCRVSSHLINVMPNGQVYPCPDMMYVPEMLMGSIQDNWLRPSPLQRTDAMPCGGCEALAWCRGNCMKNLYLGYVKNDERYRHNVVEPICELLRFLGREIDRHDPQAWFSRLSLPVRRQITDCEVYEYVEVMP
;
A
#
# COMPACT_ATOMS: atom_id res chain seq x y z
N MET A 1 -8.66 -23.12 -21.91
CA MET A 1 -9.14 -21.77 -21.61
C MET A 1 -10.14 -21.87 -20.46
N ASN A 2 -9.63 -21.91 -19.23
CA ASN A 2 -10.46 -21.94 -18.03
C ASN A 2 -10.17 -20.66 -17.25
N THR A 3 -10.99 -19.64 -17.50
CA THR A 3 -11.07 -18.47 -16.62
C THR A 3 -11.96 -18.88 -15.45
N ALA A 4 -11.35 -19.31 -14.35
CA ALA A 4 -12.07 -19.47 -13.11
C ALA A 4 -12.60 -18.09 -12.67
N PRO A 5 -13.89 -17.95 -12.33
CA PRO A 5 -14.41 -16.69 -11.81
C PRO A 5 -13.79 -16.43 -10.45
N LEU A 6 -13.24 -15.22 -10.27
CA LEU A 6 -12.79 -14.72 -8.97
C LEU A 6 -13.99 -14.75 -8.02
N ASN A 7 -14.02 -15.71 -7.11
CA ASN A 7 -15.04 -15.82 -6.06
C ASN A 7 -14.75 -14.78 -4.98
N PHE A 8 -15.19 -13.55 -5.19
CA PHE A 8 -15.32 -12.57 -4.12
C PHE A 8 -16.65 -12.81 -3.39
N HIS A 9 -16.58 -13.25 -2.14
CA HIS A 9 -17.76 -13.28 -1.28
C HIS A 9 -18.06 -11.86 -0.78
N PRO A 10 -19.15 -11.22 -1.18
CA PRO A 10 -19.56 -9.94 -0.62
C PRO A 10 -20.34 -10.21 0.68
N SER A 11 -19.68 -10.19 1.82
CA SER A 11 -20.39 -9.96 3.07
C SER A 11 -20.59 -8.45 3.22
N ARG A 12 -21.79 -8.00 2.91
CA ARG A 12 -22.25 -6.63 3.14
C ARG A 12 -22.44 -6.44 4.64
N PRO A 13 -21.68 -5.59 5.34
CA PRO A 13 -22.02 -5.23 6.72
C PRO A 13 -23.23 -4.30 6.70
N ALA A 14 -24.14 -4.53 7.63
CA ALA A 14 -25.26 -3.63 7.88
C ALA A 14 -24.75 -2.23 8.21
N ALA A 15 -25.44 -1.21 7.70
CA ALA A 15 -25.13 0.18 7.99
C ALA A 15 -25.21 0.42 9.51
N ALA A 16 -24.08 0.56 10.16
CA ALA A 16 -24.00 1.02 11.53
C ALA A 16 -24.18 2.54 11.57
N SER A 17 -25.06 3.01 12.46
CA SER A 17 -25.24 4.44 12.76
C SER A 17 -23.88 5.07 13.16
N PRO A 18 -23.61 6.33 12.81
CA PRO A 18 -22.37 6.98 13.14
C PRO A 18 -22.30 7.24 14.66
N VAL A 19 -21.69 6.32 15.38
CA VAL A 19 -21.21 6.61 16.74
C VAL A 19 -19.99 7.52 16.57
N ALA A 20 -19.98 8.67 17.25
CA ALA A 20 -18.81 9.53 17.30
C ALA A 20 -17.63 8.73 17.90
N ASP A 21 -16.73 8.27 17.04
CA ASP A 21 -15.58 7.46 17.41
C ASP A 21 -14.48 8.40 17.96
N THR A 22 -14.47 8.58 19.27
CA THR A 22 -13.50 9.44 19.99
C THR A 22 -12.20 8.71 20.34
N GLY A 23 -12.06 7.46 19.92
CA GLY A 23 -10.88 6.64 20.18
C GLY A 23 -9.66 7.05 19.35
N PRO A 24 -8.47 6.51 19.69
CA PRO A 24 -7.24 6.77 18.95
C PRO A 24 -7.27 6.22 17.51
N ILE A 25 -8.17 5.28 17.22
CA ILE A 25 -8.40 4.70 15.90
C ILE A 25 -9.82 5.01 15.48
N VAL A 26 -9.97 5.74 14.37
CA VAL A 26 -11.25 6.20 13.85
C VAL A 26 -11.82 5.19 12.85
N GLY A 27 -13.11 4.87 13.00
CA GLY A 27 -13.83 3.93 12.13
C GLY A 27 -13.81 2.49 12.64
N HIS A 28 -14.53 1.62 11.93
CA HIS A 28 -14.69 0.21 12.32
C HIS A 28 -13.56 -0.70 11.82
N ARG A 29 -12.74 -0.23 10.90
CA ARG A 29 -11.59 -0.97 10.33
C ARG A 29 -10.29 -0.39 10.83
N VAL A 30 -9.29 -1.26 11.02
CA VAL A 30 -7.92 -0.88 11.32
C VAL A 30 -6.95 -1.75 10.52
N GLU A 31 -5.93 -1.13 9.98
CA GLU A 31 -4.79 -1.84 9.43
C GLU A 31 -3.65 -1.81 10.45
N LEU A 32 -3.19 -3.00 10.80
CA LEU A 32 -2.08 -3.24 11.71
C LEU A 32 -0.89 -3.74 10.90
N GLN A 33 0.06 -2.86 10.62
CA GLN A 33 1.32 -3.27 10.01
C GLN A 33 2.24 -3.78 11.11
N LEU A 34 2.48 -5.10 11.10
CA LEU A 34 3.39 -5.74 12.03
C LEU A 34 4.75 -5.93 11.36
N LEU A 35 5.74 -5.17 11.82
CA LEU A 35 7.12 -5.40 11.46
C LEU A 35 7.63 -6.59 12.25
N THR A 36 7.64 -7.76 11.62
CA THR A 36 8.02 -9.01 12.27
C THR A 36 9.52 -9.14 12.51
N THR A 37 10.30 -8.35 11.79
CA THR A 37 11.77 -8.29 11.86
C THR A 37 12.30 -7.02 11.21
N LEU A 38 13.46 -6.54 11.61
CA LEU A 38 14.22 -5.52 10.90
C LEU A 38 15.27 -6.10 9.93
N GLN A 39 15.45 -7.43 9.93
CA GLN A 39 16.36 -8.06 8.97
C GLN A 39 15.73 -8.16 7.58
N CYS A 40 16.59 -8.05 6.58
CA CYS A 40 16.26 -8.35 5.19
C CYS A 40 17.41 -9.13 4.56
N ASN A 41 17.07 -10.04 3.67
CA ASN A 41 18.05 -10.77 2.87
C ASN A 41 18.43 -10.04 1.58
N LEU A 42 17.88 -8.83 1.34
CA LEU A 42 18.25 -7.93 0.23
C LEU A 42 18.76 -6.59 0.76
N LYS A 43 19.48 -5.86 -0.11
CA LYS A 43 19.96 -4.49 0.12
C LYS A 43 19.57 -3.62 -1.08
N CYS A 44 18.26 -3.34 -1.22
CA CYS A 44 17.76 -2.51 -2.31
C CYS A 44 18.30 -1.08 -2.20
N SER A 45 18.73 -0.50 -3.32
CA SER A 45 19.40 0.80 -3.34
C SER A 45 18.54 1.98 -2.84
N TYR A 46 17.22 1.86 -2.91
CA TYR A 46 16.25 2.86 -2.45
C TYR A 46 15.59 2.52 -1.12
N CYS A 47 16.07 1.52 -0.38
CA CYS A 47 15.41 1.08 0.85
C CYS A 47 15.39 2.20 1.88
N SER A 48 14.23 2.83 2.06
CA SER A 48 14.04 3.94 3.00
C SER A 48 14.21 3.53 4.47
N LEU A 49 13.94 2.26 4.78
CA LEU A 49 14.14 1.71 6.12
C LEU A 49 15.62 1.49 6.45
N GLY A 50 16.50 1.52 5.44
CA GLY A 50 17.93 1.31 5.64
C GLY A 50 18.20 0.08 6.48
N VAL A 51 17.59 -1.04 6.12
CA VAL A 51 17.59 -2.26 6.95
C VAL A 51 19.01 -2.64 7.31
N GLY A 52 19.26 -2.75 8.62
CA GLY A 52 20.58 -3.00 9.19
C GLY A 52 21.40 -1.73 9.47
N ASP A 53 21.20 -0.66 8.73
CA ASP A 53 22.00 0.56 8.85
C ASP A 53 21.30 1.65 9.69
N VAL A 54 20.01 1.90 9.45
CA VAL A 54 19.24 2.96 10.14
C VAL A 54 18.42 2.41 11.31
N LEU A 55 17.67 1.33 11.09
CA LEU A 55 16.78 0.73 12.08
C LEU A 55 17.43 -0.40 12.88
N GLY A 56 18.65 -0.78 12.53
CA GLY A 56 19.33 -1.93 13.14
C GLY A 56 18.94 -3.27 12.52
N SER A 57 19.40 -4.34 13.14
CA SER A 57 19.28 -5.71 12.63
C SER A 57 18.47 -6.62 13.54
N GLN A 58 17.52 -6.08 14.30
CA GLN A 58 16.69 -6.85 15.23
C GLN A 58 15.93 -7.94 14.46
N VAL A 59 16.18 -9.19 14.82
CA VAL A 59 15.61 -10.39 14.17
C VAL A 59 14.24 -10.72 14.70
N HIS A 60 14.11 -10.64 16.03
CA HIS A 60 12.93 -11.04 16.77
C HIS A 60 12.22 -9.83 17.34
N VAL A 61 10.98 -10.02 17.74
CA VAL A 61 10.22 -9.00 18.45
C VAL A 61 10.50 -9.06 19.95
N ASP A 62 10.46 -7.91 20.64
CA ASP A 62 10.70 -7.77 22.07
C ASP A 62 9.41 -7.86 22.90
N TYR A 63 8.28 -8.13 22.26
CA TYR A 63 6.98 -8.33 22.93
C TYR A 63 6.45 -9.74 22.68
N SER A 64 5.67 -10.24 23.65
CA SER A 64 5.01 -11.53 23.51
C SER A 64 3.69 -11.41 22.73
N ILE A 65 3.22 -12.53 22.17
CA ILE A 65 1.91 -12.56 21.54
C ILE A 65 0.78 -12.29 22.55
N ASP A 66 0.95 -12.67 23.82
CA ASP A 66 -0.04 -12.32 24.87
C ASP A 66 -0.12 -10.82 25.12
N GLN A 67 1.00 -10.08 25.05
CA GLN A 67 0.98 -8.61 25.09
C GLN A 67 0.27 -8.03 23.87
N LEU A 68 0.49 -8.58 22.67
CA LEU A 68 -0.26 -8.18 21.48
C LEU A 68 -1.76 -8.47 21.62
N VAL A 69 -2.14 -9.61 22.21
CA VAL A 69 -3.54 -9.95 22.52
C VAL A 69 -4.15 -8.92 23.49
N ALA A 70 -3.45 -8.59 24.58
CA ALA A 70 -3.93 -7.60 25.54
C ALA A 70 -4.08 -6.21 24.91
N PHE A 71 -3.15 -5.82 24.06
CA PHE A 71 -3.22 -4.57 23.32
C PHE A 71 -4.43 -4.56 22.36
N ALA A 72 -4.63 -5.63 21.60
CA ALA A 72 -5.74 -5.77 20.68
C ALA A 72 -7.09 -5.74 21.40
N GLN A 73 -7.23 -6.45 22.52
CA GLN A 73 -8.44 -6.44 23.34
C GLN A 73 -8.80 -5.05 23.86
N LYS A 74 -7.80 -4.26 24.23
CA LYS A 74 -8.01 -2.90 24.76
C LYS A 74 -8.27 -1.87 23.68
N HIS A 75 -7.52 -1.91 22.58
CA HIS A 75 -7.48 -0.81 21.62
C HIS A 75 -8.15 -1.12 20.27
N LEU A 76 -8.34 -2.42 19.95
CA LEU A 76 -8.90 -2.86 18.66
C LEU A 76 -10.23 -3.63 18.83
N ALA A 77 -10.79 -3.66 20.04
CA ALA A 77 -12.04 -4.35 20.30
C ALA A 77 -13.17 -3.83 19.40
N GLY A 78 -13.93 -4.76 18.79
CA GLY A 78 -15.05 -4.44 17.90
C GLY A 78 -14.64 -3.91 16.52
N LYS A 79 -13.33 -3.85 16.21
CA LYS A 79 -12.85 -3.42 14.90
C LYS A 79 -12.55 -4.63 14.00
N GLU A 80 -12.76 -4.45 12.71
CA GLU A 80 -12.28 -5.37 11.68
C GLU A 80 -10.79 -5.12 11.46
N VAL A 81 -9.96 -6.09 11.86
CA VAL A 81 -8.50 -5.93 11.84
C VAL A 81 -7.91 -6.61 10.61
N TYR A 82 -7.12 -5.85 9.87
CA TYR A 82 -6.27 -6.31 8.78
C TYR A 82 -4.82 -6.23 9.21
N VAL A 83 -4.13 -7.34 9.23
CA VAL A 83 -2.71 -7.40 9.55
C VAL A 83 -1.93 -7.44 8.25
N THR A 84 -1.02 -6.49 8.09
CA THR A 84 0.01 -6.56 7.06
C THR A 84 1.32 -6.98 7.71
N PHE A 85 1.78 -8.19 7.39
CA PHE A 85 3.13 -8.59 7.76
C PHE A 85 4.13 -7.80 6.93
N TYR A 86 4.99 -7.08 7.63
CA TYR A 86 5.92 -6.11 7.07
C TYR A 86 7.27 -6.15 7.81
N GLY A 87 8.20 -5.28 7.43
CA GLY A 87 9.50 -5.12 8.09
C GLY A 87 10.64 -5.01 7.10
N GLY A 88 11.78 -5.60 7.39
CA GLY A 88 12.82 -5.86 6.40
C GLY A 88 12.29 -6.87 5.39
N GLU A 89 12.41 -8.16 5.69
CA GLU A 89 11.71 -9.22 4.97
C GLU A 89 10.93 -10.08 5.98
N PRO A 90 9.61 -9.97 6.05
CA PRO A 90 8.81 -10.62 7.09
C PRO A 90 8.90 -12.14 7.05
N THR A 91 9.13 -12.74 5.89
CA THR A 91 9.28 -14.20 5.75
C THR A 91 10.51 -14.78 6.46
N LEU A 92 11.46 -13.94 6.89
CA LEU A 92 12.57 -14.36 7.75
C LEU A 92 12.09 -14.72 9.17
N ASN A 93 10.98 -14.14 9.63
CA ASN A 93 10.38 -14.48 10.93
C ASN A 93 9.03 -15.19 10.76
N ARG A 94 9.03 -16.29 9.98
CA ARG A 94 7.86 -17.15 9.76
C ARG A 94 7.18 -17.64 11.05
N PRO A 95 7.93 -18.04 12.09
CA PRO A 95 7.30 -18.48 13.34
C PRO A 95 6.33 -17.46 13.93
N MET A 96 6.73 -16.19 13.98
CA MET A 96 5.85 -15.10 14.45
C MET A 96 4.61 -14.94 13.58
N MET A 97 4.75 -14.96 12.24
CA MET A 97 3.61 -14.87 11.34
C MET A 97 2.59 -15.98 11.61
N ILE A 98 3.06 -17.23 11.75
CA ILE A 98 2.22 -18.40 12.03
C ILE A 98 1.52 -18.24 13.39
N GLU A 99 2.25 -17.84 14.42
CA GLU A 99 1.70 -17.68 15.78
C GLU A 99 0.64 -16.58 15.83
N VAL A 100 0.86 -15.44 15.20
CA VAL A 100 -0.14 -14.37 15.07
C VAL A 100 -1.39 -14.86 14.32
N MET A 101 -1.23 -15.57 13.21
CA MET A 101 -2.36 -16.13 12.46
C MET A 101 -3.16 -17.13 13.29
N GLN A 102 -2.50 -17.96 14.09
CA GLN A 102 -3.16 -18.93 14.98
C GLN A 102 -3.91 -18.25 16.12
N ARG A 103 -3.31 -17.21 16.71
CA ARG A 103 -3.88 -16.51 17.86
C ARG A 103 -5.06 -15.61 17.50
N PHE A 104 -5.10 -15.12 16.25
CA PHE A 104 -6.15 -14.25 15.74
C PHE A 104 -6.85 -14.87 14.51
N PRO A 105 -7.63 -15.94 14.68
CA PRO A 105 -8.20 -16.70 13.56
C PRO A 105 -9.21 -15.89 12.73
N HIS A 106 -9.82 -14.84 13.31
CA HIS A 106 -10.83 -14.00 12.66
C HIS A 106 -10.25 -12.74 11.98
N TRP A 107 -8.96 -12.46 12.15
CA TRP A 107 -8.31 -11.36 11.50
C TRP A 107 -8.02 -11.70 10.03
N ARG A 108 -7.96 -10.69 9.20
CA ARG A 108 -7.50 -10.81 7.82
C ARG A 108 -6.02 -10.54 7.74
N PHE A 109 -5.33 -11.25 6.85
CA PHE A 109 -3.89 -11.16 6.72
C PHE A 109 -3.49 -10.84 5.30
N GLN A 110 -2.51 -9.99 5.17
CA GLN A 110 -1.79 -9.73 3.94
C GLN A 110 -0.28 -9.71 4.22
N LEU A 111 0.51 -9.86 3.18
CA LEU A 111 1.94 -9.95 3.24
C LEU A 111 2.57 -8.99 2.25
N GLN A 112 3.48 -8.12 2.70
CA GLN A 112 4.37 -7.41 1.82
C GLN A 112 5.76 -8.04 1.89
N THR A 113 6.27 -8.52 0.77
CA THR A 113 7.49 -9.32 0.71
C THR A 113 8.31 -8.98 -0.53
N ASN A 114 9.63 -9.20 -0.43
CA ASN A 114 10.51 -9.18 -1.60
C ASN A 114 10.38 -10.43 -2.49
N GLY A 115 9.59 -11.42 -2.06
CA GLY A 115 9.23 -12.61 -2.82
C GLY A 115 10.32 -13.69 -2.91
N THR A 116 11.50 -13.46 -2.36
CA THR A 116 12.62 -14.42 -2.50
C THR A 116 12.48 -15.70 -1.68
N LEU A 117 11.59 -15.70 -0.69
CA LEU A 117 11.34 -16.82 0.24
C LEU A 117 9.84 -17.20 0.28
N LEU A 118 9.06 -16.84 -0.74
CA LEU A 118 7.62 -17.15 -0.78
C LEU A 118 7.36 -18.66 -0.82
N ASP A 119 8.20 -19.41 -1.52
CA ASP A 119 8.11 -20.86 -1.66
C ASP A 119 8.47 -21.63 -0.36
N ASP A 120 9.03 -20.95 0.63
CA ASP A 120 9.26 -21.49 1.98
C ASP A 120 8.04 -21.38 2.90
N LEU A 121 6.99 -20.65 2.50
CA LEU A 121 5.79 -20.50 3.34
C LEU A 121 4.90 -21.74 3.21
N PRO A 122 4.41 -22.29 4.35
CA PRO A 122 3.50 -23.43 4.31
C PRO A 122 2.15 -23.06 3.71
N GLU A 123 1.53 -23.99 2.98
CA GLU A 123 0.22 -23.82 2.34
C GLU A 123 -0.87 -23.26 3.28
N PRO A 124 -1.00 -23.70 4.56
CA PRO A 124 -1.98 -23.11 5.47
C PRO A 124 -1.77 -21.62 5.77
N VAL A 125 -0.56 -21.11 5.62
CA VAL A 125 -0.26 -19.67 5.73
C VAL A 125 -0.67 -18.96 4.44
N LEU A 126 -0.22 -19.47 3.30
CA LEU A 126 -0.53 -18.92 1.97
C LEU A 126 -2.03 -18.81 1.72
N SER A 127 -2.81 -19.86 2.07
CA SER A 127 -4.25 -19.91 1.87
C SER A 127 -5.04 -18.88 2.68
N ARG A 128 -4.46 -18.37 3.77
CA ARG A 128 -5.07 -17.34 4.63
C ARG A 128 -4.70 -15.91 4.23
N LEU A 129 -3.77 -15.73 3.29
CA LEU A 129 -3.40 -14.38 2.82
C LEU A 129 -4.48 -13.86 1.87
N SER A 130 -5.11 -12.76 2.24
CA SER A 130 -6.12 -12.07 1.40
C SER A 130 -5.48 -11.25 0.28
N ASN A 131 -4.23 -10.85 0.45
CA ASN A 131 -3.42 -10.20 -0.56
C ASN A 131 -1.93 -10.42 -0.29
N VAL A 132 -1.15 -10.62 -1.33
CA VAL A 132 0.32 -10.66 -1.28
C VAL A 132 0.88 -9.57 -2.17
N LEU A 133 1.53 -8.58 -1.56
CA LEU A 133 2.22 -7.51 -2.27
C LEU A 133 3.67 -7.96 -2.50
N VAL A 134 3.97 -8.30 -3.74
CA VAL A 134 5.30 -8.77 -4.13
C VAL A 134 6.08 -7.62 -4.73
N SER A 135 7.18 -7.30 -4.08
CA SER A 135 8.05 -6.20 -4.49
C SER A 135 8.80 -6.51 -5.78
N ILE A 136 8.49 -5.77 -6.84
CA ILE A 136 9.12 -5.87 -8.17
C ILE A 136 9.06 -4.49 -8.83
N ASP A 137 10.09 -4.06 -9.58
CA ASP A 137 10.21 -2.65 -9.99
C ASP A 137 10.01 -2.43 -11.50
N GLY A 138 9.55 -3.45 -12.20
CA GLY A 138 9.39 -3.47 -13.65
C GLY A 138 9.99 -4.71 -14.26
N GLY A 139 10.64 -4.59 -15.41
CA GLY A 139 11.34 -5.68 -16.07
C GLY A 139 12.58 -6.17 -15.33
N GLN A 140 13.24 -7.20 -15.89
CA GLN A 140 14.41 -7.83 -15.26
C GLN A 140 15.53 -6.82 -15.01
N ALA A 141 15.84 -5.97 -15.98
CA ALA A 141 16.95 -5.03 -15.87
C ALA A 141 16.73 -4.03 -14.73
N THR A 142 15.53 -3.47 -14.64
CA THR A 142 15.14 -2.49 -13.61
C THR A 142 15.10 -3.15 -12.23
N THR A 143 14.42 -4.28 -12.09
CA THR A 143 14.30 -4.99 -10.81
C THR A 143 15.68 -5.47 -10.31
N ASP A 144 16.47 -6.09 -11.16
CA ASP A 144 17.81 -6.57 -10.77
C ASP A 144 18.76 -5.41 -10.46
N GLY A 145 18.60 -4.26 -11.12
CA GLY A 145 19.38 -3.06 -10.85
C GLY A 145 19.17 -2.47 -9.45
N TYR A 146 17.95 -2.53 -8.94
CA TYR A 146 17.62 -2.03 -7.59
C TYR A 146 17.81 -3.08 -6.50
N ARG A 147 17.41 -4.32 -6.76
CA ARG A 147 17.27 -5.36 -5.73
C ARG A 147 18.41 -6.37 -5.70
N GLY A 148 19.20 -6.44 -6.77
CA GLY A 148 20.30 -7.39 -6.92
C GLY A 148 20.09 -8.36 -8.08
N ARG A 149 21.22 -8.80 -8.65
CA ARG A 149 21.25 -9.65 -9.83
C ARG A 149 20.49 -10.96 -9.64
N GLY A 150 19.57 -11.26 -10.56
CA GLY A 150 18.81 -12.51 -10.59
C GLY A 150 17.54 -12.50 -9.74
N ILE A 151 17.28 -11.43 -8.97
CA ILE A 151 16.10 -11.31 -8.09
C ILE A 151 14.81 -11.37 -8.89
N TYR A 152 14.71 -10.70 -10.03
CA TYR A 152 13.52 -10.76 -10.88
C TYR A 152 13.10 -12.19 -11.21
N ARG A 153 14.04 -13.01 -11.68
CA ARG A 153 13.76 -14.40 -12.04
C ARG A 153 13.44 -15.27 -10.84
N GLN A 154 14.11 -15.06 -9.72
CA GLN A 154 13.84 -15.78 -8.48
C GLN A 154 12.43 -15.50 -7.98
N VAL A 155 12.03 -14.23 -7.92
CA VAL A 155 10.70 -13.81 -7.46
C VAL A 155 9.60 -14.44 -8.33
N LEU A 156 9.71 -14.33 -9.66
CA LEU A 156 8.69 -14.90 -10.55
C LEU A 156 8.63 -16.42 -10.46
N LYS A 157 9.77 -17.10 -10.33
CA LYS A 157 9.83 -18.56 -10.13
C LYS A 157 9.08 -18.95 -8.85
N ASN A 158 9.45 -18.36 -7.71
CA ASN A 158 8.84 -18.67 -6.42
C ASN A 158 7.35 -18.37 -6.42
N LEU A 159 6.95 -17.21 -6.96
CA LEU A 159 5.55 -16.83 -7.02
C LEU A 159 4.73 -17.80 -7.88
N ARG A 160 5.21 -18.19 -9.07
CA ARG A 160 4.51 -19.17 -9.91
C ARG A 160 4.35 -20.52 -9.21
N GLN A 161 5.34 -20.93 -8.43
CA GLN A 161 5.30 -22.20 -7.68
C GLN A 161 4.18 -22.20 -6.63
N VAL A 162 3.97 -21.08 -5.92
CA VAL A 162 3.00 -21.00 -4.82
C VAL A 162 1.69 -20.34 -5.17
N ARG A 163 1.55 -19.77 -6.39
CA ARG A 163 0.37 -18.98 -6.78
C ARG A 163 -0.95 -19.69 -6.55
N GLY A 164 -1.00 -20.99 -6.81
CA GLY A 164 -2.19 -21.81 -6.61
C GLY A 164 -2.58 -22.04 -5.15
N HIS A 165 -1.68 -21.81 -4.22
CA HIS A 165 -1.93 -21.95 -2.78
C HIS A 165 -2.29 -20.63 -2.09
N ILE A 166 -2.06 -19.49 -2.75
CA ILE A 166 -2.43 -18.16 -2.20
C ILE A 166 -3.95 -18.00 -2.30
N GLY A 167 -4.60 -17.81 -1.13
CA GLY A 167 -6.06 -17.73 -1.04
C GLY A 167 -6.66 -16.44 -1.62
N GLY A 168 -5.86 -15.38 -1.70
CA GLY A 168 -6.28 -14.08 -2.18
C GLY A 168 -5.56 -13.61 -3.44
N SER A 169 -5.54 -12.30 -3.64
CA SER A 169 -4.89 -11.65 -4.78
C SER A 169 -3.39 -11.50 -4.60
N VAL A 170 -2.69 -11.35 -5.72
CA VAL A 170 -1.26 -11.04 -5.78
C VAL A 170 -1.06 -9.73 -6.53
N THR A 171 -0.40 -8.79 -5.89
CA THR A 171 -0.14 -7.46 -6.43
C THR A 171 1.35 -7.28 -6.71
N ALA A 172 1.69 -6.94 -7.95
CA ALA A 172 3.01 -6.41 -8.28
C ALA A 172 3.16 -5.03 -7.63
N ARG A 173 4.04 -4.92 -6.63
CA ARG A 173 4.28 -3.66 -5.94
C ARG A 173 5.57 -3.02 -6.46
N VAL A 174 5.38 -1.99 -7.26
CA VAL A 174 6.45 -1.27 -7.94
C VAL A 174 6.86 -0.04 -7.14
N THR A 175 8.13 0.06 -6.81
CA THR A 175 8.73 1.31 -6.34
C THR A 175 9.32 2.02 -7.57
N TRP A 176 8.58 3.04 -8.03
CA TRP A 176 8.95 3.75 -9.26
C TRP A 176 9.95 4.87 -8.95
N GLY A 177 11.21 4.50 -8.88
CA GLY A 177 12.33 5.42 -8.63
C GLY A 177 12.89 5.98 -9.92
N ASN A 178 13.54 5.15 -10.70
CA ASN A 178 14.26 5.56 -11.88
C ASN A 178 13.30 6.06 -12.98
N PRO A 179 13.57 7.20 -13.64
CA PRO A 179 12.87 7.62 -14.85
C PRO A 179 13.04 6.66 -16.02
N ALA A 180 13.95 5.67 -15.92
CA ALA A 180 14.12 4.63 -16.94
C ALA A 180 13.04 3.53 -16.91
N THR A 181 12.20 3.42 -15.87
CA THR A 181 11.06 2.49 -15.87
C THR A 181 10.11 2.84 -17.02
N THR A 182 9.91 1.90 -17.92
CA THR A 182 9.14 2.09 -19.16
C THR A 182 7.71 1.60 -19.01
N PHE A 183 6.85 2.04 -19.93
CA PHE A 183 5.49 1.50 -20.03
C PHE A 183 5.51 -0.01 -20.28
N ASP A 184 6.37 -0.48 -21.20
CA ASP A 184 6.40 -1.89 -21.59
C ASP A 184 6.84 -2.81 -20.44
N GLU A 185 7.69 -2.32 -19.53
CA GLU A 185 8.04 -3.05 -18.30
C GLU A 185 6.85 -3.16 -17.34
N LEU A 186 6.07 -2.10 -17.17
CA LEU A 186 4.91 -2.12 -16.29
C LEU A 186 3.74 -2.92 -16.90
N ASP A 187 3.48 -2.74 -18.21
CA ASP A 187 2.46 -3.50 -18.93
C ASP A 187 2.78 -5.00 -18.94
N GLY A 188 4.06 -5.35 -19.08
CA GLY A 188 4.54 -6.73 -19.03
C GLY A 188 4.28 -7.44 -17.69
N LEU A 189 4.20 -6.71 -16.59
CA LEU A 189 3.80 -7.29 -15.29
C LEU A 189 2.32 -7.69 -15.23
N LEU A 190 1.50 -7.21 -16.16
CA LEU A 190 0.07 -7.51 -16.28
C LEU A 190 -0.26 -8.32 -17.56
N ALA A 191 0.75 -8.92 -18.19
CA ALA A 191 0.57 -9.82 -19.33
C ALA A 191 -0.31 -11.04 -18.97
N ASP A 192 -0.95 -11.65 -19.94
CA ASP A 192 -1.91 -12.76 -19.71
C ASP A 192 -1.30 -13.99 -19.00
N ASP A 193 0.02 -14.20 -19.09
CA ASP A 193 0.78 -15.26 -18.41
C ASP A 193 1.42 -14.80 -17.09
N SER A 194 1.14 -13.57 -16.68
CA SER A 194 1.67 -13.01 -15.44
C SER A 194 1.07 -13.67 -14.20
N PRO A 195 1.84 -13.90 -13.14
CA PRO A 195 1.30 -14.41 -11.88
C PRO A 195 0.63 -13.33 -11.02
N PHE A 196 0.60 -12.08 -11.47
CA PHE A 196 0.01 -10.95 -10.76
C PHE A 196 -1.43 -10.70 -11.21
N ASP A 197 -2.30 -10.44 -10.23
CA ASP A 197 -3.69 -10.02 -10.47
C ASP A 197 -3.82 -8.51 -10.62
N TYR A 198 -2.91 -7.77 -9.96
CA TYR A 198 -2.91 -6.30 -9.91
C TYR A 198 -1.50 -5.76 -10.01
N LEU A 199 -1.39 -4.49 -10.44
CA LEU A 199 -0.19 -3.68 -10.30
C LEU A 199 -0.51 -2.44 -9.47
N TYR A 200 0.35 -2.17 -8.50
CA TYR A 200 0.41 -0.94 -7.73
C TYR A 200 1.78 -0.31 -7.89
N TRP A 201 1.85 0.99 -8.15
CA TRP A 201 3.10 1.72 -8.11
C TRP A 201 3.07 2.84 -7.09
N GLN A 202 4.24 3.17 -6.62
CA GLN A 202 4.52 4.32 -5.77
C GLN A 202 5.77 5.02 -6.27
N PHE A 203 5.72 6.35 -6.32
CA PHE A 203 6.89 7.15 -6.62
C PHE A 203 7.86 7.16 -5.43
N VAL A 204 9.16 6.97 -5.69
CA VAL A 204 10.19 7.07 -4.65
C VAL A 204 10.20 8.47 -4.07
N ALA A 205 10.18 8.56 -2.73
CA ALA A 205 10.09 9.82 -2.02
C ALA A 205 11.46 10.51 -1.76
N ASP A 206 12.55 9.81 -2.03
CA ASP A 206 13.90 10.30 -1.76
C ASP A 206 14.68 10.69 -3.02
N GLU A 207 14.09 10.47 -4.21
CA GLU A 207 14.67 10.88 -5.48
C GLU A 207 14.48 12.37 -5.77
N GLN A 208 15.46 12.95 -6.45
CA GLN A 208 15.30 14.27 -7.04
C GLN A 208 14.56 14.16 -8.37
N TYR A 209 13.42 14.81 -8.47
CA TYR A 209 12.60 14.88 -9.69
C TYR A 209 13.05 16.05 -10.56
N ALA A 210 14.27 15.99 -11.09
CA ALA A 210 14.83 17.06 -11.92
C ALA A 210 14.58 16.83 -13.42
N GLY A 211 14.36 17.91 -14.17
CA GLY A 211 14.42 17.94 -15.63
C GLY A 211 13.59 16.87 -16.33
N ASP A 212 14.24 16.07 -17.14
CA ASP A 212 13.62 15.03 -17.98
C ASP A 212 12.89 13.93 -17.20
N SER A 213 13.17 13.78 -15.92
CA SER A 213 12.61 12.67 -15.13
C SER A 213 11.09 12.80 -14.94
N VAL A 214 10.60 14.01 -14.73
CA VAL A 214 9.16 14.30 -14.64
C VAL A 214 8.49 14.08 -15.99
N GLN A 215 9.12 14.56 -17.07
CA GLN A 215 8.56 14.41 -18.42
C GLN A 215 8.47 12.95 -18.86
N ARG A 216 9.49 12.14 -18.62
CA ARG A 216 9.46 10.69 -18.91
C ARG A 216 8.36 9.98 -18.13
N ARG A 217 8.19 10.30 -16.85
CA ARG A 217 7.09 9.74 -16.05
C ARG A 217 5.72 10.15 -16.61
N ARG A 218 5.56 11.39 -17.10
CA ARG A 218 4.31 11.81 -17.75
C ARG A 218 4.01 11.00 -19.00
N GLU A 219 5.01 10.74 -19.84
CA GLU A 219 4.84 9.93 -21.07
C GLU A 219 4.40 8.50 -20.72
N VAL A 220 5.01 7.88 -19.72
CA VAL A 220 4.60 6.55 -19.25
C VAL A 220 3.19 6.59 -18.65
N LEU A 221 2.88 7.59 -17.81
CA LEU A 221 1.54 7.76 -17.23
C LEU A 221 0.46 7.94 -18.28
N THR A 222 0.71 8.75 -19.34
CA THR A 222 -0.23 8.90 -20.46
C THR A 222 -0.53 7.55 -21.10
N ARG A 223 0.50 6.76 -21.43
CA ARG A 223 0.32 5.41 -22.02
C ARG A 223 -0.44 4.45 -21.09
N LEU A 224 -0.17 4.49 -19.78
CA LEU A 224 -0.89 3.67 -18.79
C LEU A 224 -2.36 4.08 -18.67
N VAL A 225 -2.66 5.37 -18.73
CA VAL A 225 -4.05 5.87 -18.74
C VAL A 225 -4.75 5.46 -20.03
N ASP A 226 -4.12 5.65 -21.20
CA ASP A 226 -4.68 5.23 -22.48
C ASP A 226 -5.00 3.73 -22.46
N ARG A 227 -4.07 2.90 -21.98
CA ARG A 227 -4.23 1.45 -21.82
C ARG A 227 -5.37 1.07 -20.88
N PHE A 228 -5.54 1.82 -19.78
CA PHE A 228 -6.62 1.58 -18.82
C PHE A 228 -8.01 1.78 -19.44
N PHE A 229 -8.17 2.80 -20.27
CA PHE A 229 -9.45 3.15 -20.90
C PHE A 229 -9.70 2.47 -22.24
N GLU A 230 -8.72 1.76 -22.81
CA GLU A 230 -8.80 1.12 -24.13
C GLU A 230 -9.95 0.09 -24.21
N ARG A 231 -10.23 -0.61 -23.13
CA ARG A 231 -11.17 -1.73 -23.11
C ARG A 231 -12.38 -1.48 -22.23
N THR A 232 -13.50 -2.11 -22.58
CA THR A 232 -14.75 -2.08 -21.79
C THR A 232 -15.24 -3.46 -21.37
N ASP A 233 -14.66 -4.53 -21.93
CA ASP A 233 -15.01 -5.93 -21.66
C ASP A 233 -14.27 -6.50 -20.44
N ARG A 234 -13.10 -5.96 -20.11
CA ARG A 234 -12.32 -6.30 -18.92
C ARG A 234 -11.61 -5.06 -18.37
N LEU A 235 -11.32 -5.08 -17.08
CA LEU A 235 -10.54 -4.03 -16.44
C LEU A 235 -9.04 -4.26 -16.63
N TYR A 236 -8.30 -3.18 -16.85
CA TYR A 236 -6.84 -3.20 -16.75
C TYR A 236 -6.47 -2.94 -15.28
N PRO A 237 -5.88 -3.93 -14.56
CA PRO A 237 -5.88 -3.93 -13.10
C PRO A 237 -4.75 -3.09 -12.49
N LEU A 238 -4.74 -1.79 -12.82
CA LEU A 238 -3.85 -0.79 -12.25
C LEU A 238 -4.52 -0.11 -11.06
N ILE A 239 -4.11 -0.49 -9.84
CA ILE A 239 -4.74 -0.03 -8.60
C ILE A 239 -4.78 1.49 -8.47
N PRO A 240 -3.71 2.28 -8.75
CA PRO A 240 -3.78 3.72 -8.63
C PRO A 240 -4.84 4.36 -9.55
N LEU A 241 -4.97 3.88 -10.80
CA LEU A 241 -5.99 4.37 -11.72
C LEU A 241 -7.39 3.97 -11.29
N MET A 242 -7.57 2.70 -10.89
CA MET A 242 -8.84 2.20 -10.36
C MET A 242 -9.31 3.05 -9.19
N GLY A 243 -8.44 3.35 -8.22
CA GLY A 243 -8.77 4.16 -7.04
C GLY A 243 -9.12 5.60 -7.39
N ILE A 244 -8.34 6.26 -8.24
CA ILE A 244 -8.60 7.63 -8.68
C ILE A 244 -9.92 7.70 -9.46
N VAL A 245 -10.14 6.79 -10.41
CA VAL A 245 -11.38 6.73 -11.19
C VAL A 245 -12.59 6.52 -10.28
N ARG A 246 -12.50 5.58 -9.33
CA ARG A 246 -13.57 5.37 -8.32
C ARG A 246 -13.89 6.67 -7.55
N ASN A 247 -12.86 7.35 -7.06
CA ASN A 247 -13.04 8.58 -6.28
C ASN A 247 -13.64 9.72 -7.12
N LYS A 248 -13.30 9.78 -8.42
CA LYS A 248 -13.90 10.75 -9.35
C LYS A 248 -15.36 10.41 -9.71
N LEU A 249 -15.67 9.13 -9.90
CA LEU A 249 -17.02 8.66 -10.23
C LEU A 249 -17.98 8.73 -9.04
N LEU A 250 -17.48 8.51 -7.83
CA LEU A 250 -18.26 8.40 -6.60
C LEU A 250 -17.74 9.36 -5.51
N PRO A 251 -17.76 10.68 -5.75
CA PRO A 251 -17.17 11.66 -4.83
C PRO A 251 -17.83 11.67 -3.44
N GLY A 252 -19.15 11.41 -3.35
CA GLY A 252 -19.87 11.28 -2.08
C GLY A 252 -19.37 10.11 -1.26
N ARG A 253 -19.22 8.92 -1.88
CA ARG A 253 -18.65 7.74 -1.21
C ARG A 253 -17.21 7.96 -0.78
N ALA A 254 -16.42 8.60 -1.62
CA ALA A 254 -15.05 8.96 -1.27
C ALA A 254 -15.02 9.94 -0.09
N GLN A 255 -15.94 10.88 -0.02
CA GLN A 255 -16.06 11.80 1.11
C GLN A 255 -16.44 11.08 2.41
N GLU A 256 -17.35 10.11 2.37
CA GLU A 256 -17.74 9.30 3.52
C GLU A 256 -16.57 8.41 4.00
N LEU A 257 -15.92 7.70 3.07
CA LEU A 257 -14.81 6.81 3.39
C LEU A 257 -13.62 7.55 3.99
N TYR A 258 -13.35 8.74 3.49
CA TYR A 258 -12.16 9.50 3.89
C TYR A 258 -12.48 10.72 4.77
N ALA A 259 -13.70 10.97 5.19
CA ALA A 259 -14.16 12.12 5.97
C ALA A 259 -13.07 12.83 6.81
N GLY A 260 -12.33 13.76 6.20
CA GLY A 260 -11.18 14.44 6.82
C GLY A 260 -9.88 13.61 6.90
N ARG A 261 -9.89 12.35 6.47
CA ARG A 261 -8.75 11.42 6.52
C ARG A 261 -7.88 11.54 5.27
N THR A 262 -6.65 11.08 5.40
CA THR A 262 -5.70 11.01 4.28
C THR A 262 -5.87 9.73 3.49
N GLN A 263 -5.39 9.70 2.26
CA GLN A 263 -5.36 8.50 1.41
C GLN A 263 -4.67 7.32 2.13
N CYS A 264 -3.51 7.56 2.72
CA CYS A 264 -2.73 6.55 3.42
C CYS A 264 -3.23 6.21 4.85
N ARG A 265 -4.32 6.83 5.32
CA ARG A 265 -4.99 6.53 6.60
C ARG A 265 -4.13 6.64 7.87
N VAL A 266 -2.90 7.09 7.77
CA VAL A 266 -1.97 7.26 8.89
C VAL A 266 -2.50 8.18 9.99
N SER A 267 -3.46 9.03 9.65
CA SER A 267 -4.11 9.93 10.61
C SER A 267 -5.31 9.32 11.33
N SER A 268 -5.72 8.11 10.98
CA SER A 268 -6.99 7.56 11.48
C SER A 268 -6.96 6.09 11.89
N HIS A 269 -6.56 5.17 11.02
CA HIS A 269 -6.73 3.74 11.27
C HIS A 269 -5.62 2.85 10.73
N LEU A 270 -4.47 3.41 10.36
CA LEU A 270 -3.25 2.68 10.12
C LEU A 270 -2.35 2.82 11.34
N ILE A 271 -1.84 1.72 11.86
CA ILE A 271 -0.84 1.68 12.93
C ILE A 271 0.27 0.72 12.56
N ASN A 272 1.49 1.11 12.87
CA ASN A 272 2.70 0.33 12.61
C ASN A 272 3.33 -0.08 13.92
N VAL A 273 3.53 -1.37 14.11
CA VAL A 273 4.17 -1.93 15.29
C VAL A 273 5.59 -2.37 14.94
N MET A 274 6.54 -1.73 15.59
CA MET A 274 7.97 -2.07 15.48
C MET A 274 8.29 -3.38 16.22
N PRO A 275 9.39 -4.07 15.90
CA PRO A 275 9.84 -5.24 16.66
C PRO A 275 10.07 -4.96 18.14
N ASN A 276 10.46 -3.75 18.52
CA ASN A 276 10.60 -3.33 19.92
C ASN A 276 9.26 -2.98 20.59
N GLY A 277 8.12 -3.24 19.95
CA GLY A 277 6.78 -2.99 20.48
C GLY A 277 6.30 -1.54 20.44
N GLN A 278 7.11 -0.60 20.01
CA GLN A 278 6.68 0.78 19.81
C GLN A 278 5.71 0.89 18.63
N VAL A 279 4.73 1.80 18.74
CA VAL A 279 3.69 2.01 17.74
C VAL A 279 3.83 3.39 17.11
N TYR A 280 3.79 3.44 15.79
CA TYR A 280 3.93 4.66 14.98
C TYR A 280 2.83 4.76 13.92
N PRO A 281 2.53 5.97 13.38
CA PRO A 281 1.50 6.14 12.34
C PRO A 281 1.96 5.63 10.97
N CYS A 282 3.27 5.69 10.68
CA CYS A 282 3.83 5.38 9.36
C CYS A 282 5.18 4.67 9.52
N PRO A 283 5.48 3.64 8.68
CA PRO A 283 6.77 2.97 8.74
C PRO A 283 7.96 3.92 8.52
N ASP A 284 7.80 4.90 7.63
CA ASP A 284 8.87 5.88 7.34
C ASP A 284 9.04 6.96 8.41
N MET A 285 8.23 6.93 9.49
CA MET A 285 8.30 7.88 10.60
C MET A 285 8.66 7.19 11.93
N MET A 286 9.08 5.93 11.87
CA MET A 286 9.38 5.12 13.06
C MET A 286 10.59 5.59 13.88
N TYR A 287 11.47 6.39 13.30
CA TYR A 287 12.63 6.97 13.99
C TYR A 287 12.41 8.42 14.47
N VAL A 288 11.18 8.92 14.32
CA VAL A 288 10.82 10.30 14.71
C VAL A 288 10.14 10.25 16.08
N PRO A 289 10.80 10.72 17.19
CA PRO A 289 10.28 10.55 18.54
C PRO A 289 8.88 11.15 18.75
N GLU A 290 8.59 12.31 18.17
CA GLU A 290 7.30 12.98 18.27
C GLU A 290 6.16 12.19 17.59
N MET A 291 6.49 11.22 16.74
CA MET A 291 5.53 10.33 16.07
C MET A 291 5.21 9.08 16.87
N LEU A 292 5.88 8.81 17.98
CA LEU A 292 5.55 7.69 18.85
C LEU A 292 4.11 7.82 19.35
N MET A 293 3.25 6.85 19.04
CA MET A 293 1.83 6.89 19.40
C MET A 293 1.37 5.72 20.29
N GLY A 294 2.24 4.77 20.60
CA GLY A 294 1.86 3.65 21.45
C GLY A 294 3.01 2.72 21.83
N SER A 295 2.69 1.75 22.68
CA SER A 295 3.56 0.65 23.08
C SER A 295 2.74 -0.61 23.33
N ILE A 296 3.16 -1.73 22.74
CA ILE A 296 2.55 -3.05 22.97
C ILE A 296 2.83 -3.50 24.40
N GLN A 297 4.09 -3.35 24.89
CA GLN A 297 4.48 -3.79 26.23
C GLN A 297 3.74 -3.01 27.33
N ASP A 298 3.65 -1.68 27.19
CA ASP A 298 3.00 -0.82 28.18
C ASP A 298 1.50 -0.67 27.94
N ASN A 299 0.99 -1.29 26.89
CA ASN A 299 -0.43 -1.38 26.53
C ASN A 299 -1.13 -0.02 26.50
N TRP A 300 -0.56 0.95 25.75
CA TRP A 300 -1.18 2.25 25.53
C TRP A 300 -1.15 2.64 24.05
N LEU A 301 -2.13 3.47 23.65
CA LEU A 301 -2.25 4.01 22.30
C LEU A 301 -2.90 5.40 22.40
N ARG A 302 -2.38 6.36 21.64
CA ARG A 302 -2.95 7.70 21.46
C ARG A 302 -3.30 7.96 20.00
N PRO A 303 -4.13 8.98 19.68
CA PRO A 303 -4.36 9.38 18.29
C PRO A 303 -3.06 9.69 17.56
N SER A 304 -3.05 9.41 16.26
CA SER A 304 -1.91 9.68 15.40
C SER A 304 -1.50 11.16 15.48
N PRO A 305 -0.23 11.47 15.73
CA PRO A 305 0.29 12.84 15.65
C PRO A 305 0.45 13.33 14.20
N LEU A 306 0.41 12.43 13.24
CA LEU A 306 0.56 12.75 11.82
C LEU A 306 -0.80 13.09 11.21
N GLN A 307 -1.18 14.36 11.29
CA GLN A 307 -2.45 14.90 10.80
C GLN A 307 -2.23 15.90 9.68
N ARG A 308 -3.24 16.06 8.83
CA ARG A 308 -3.26 17.17 7.87
C ARG A 308 -3.44 18.49 8.61
N THR A 309 -2.65 19.48 8.23
CA THR A 309 -2.65 20.83 8.82
C THR A 309 -2.87 21.89 7.74
N ASP A 310 -3.23 23.10 8.15
CA ASP A 310 -3.41 24.25 7.25
C ASP A 310 -2.09 24.71 6.61
N ALA A 311 -0.94 24.31 7.17
CA ALA A 311 0.36 24.53 6.56
C ALA A 311 0.56 23.76 5.24
N MET A 312 -0.20 22.68 5.04
CA MET A 312 -0.13 21.85 3.84
C MET A 312 -1.02 22.43 2.72
N PRO A 313 -0.59 22.37 1.44
CA PRO A 313 -1.30 23.02 0.34
C PRO A 313 -2.58 22.28 -0.09
N CYS A 314 -2.92 21.18 0.56
CA CYS A 314 -4.01 20.30 0.13
C CYS A 314 -5.40 20.96 0.25
N GLY A 315 -5.62 21.87 1.21
CA GLY A 315 -6.92 22.51 1.45
C GLY A 315 -7.46 23.28 0.24
N GLY A 316 -6.58 23.90 -0.54
CA GLY A 316 -6.93 24.65 -1.78
C GLY A 316 -6.63 23.87 -3.06
N CYS A 317 -6.25 22.60 -2.98
CA CYS A 317 -5.82 21.84 -4.15
C CYS A 317 -7.01 21.25 -4.94
N GLU A 318 -7.07 21.49 -6.24
CA GLU A 318 -8.08 20.91 -7.15
C GLU A 318 -8.16 19.38 -7.11
N ALA A 319 -7.04 18.72 -6.81
CA ALA A 319 -6.94 17.28 -6.75
C ALA A 319 -7.42 16.67 -5.42
N LEU A 320 -7.73 17.49 -4.40
CA LEU A 320 -8.06 16.97 -3.06
C LEU A 320 -9.25 16.01 -3.09
N ALA A 321 -10.24 16.26 -3.94
CA ALA A 321 -11.45 15.44 -4.03
C ALA A 321 -11.17 13.96 -4.34
N TRP A 322 -10.11 13.66 -5.07
CA TRP A 322 -9.75 12.30 -5.48
C TRP A 322 -8.36 11.85 -4.99
N CYS A 323 -7.39 12.76 -4.82
CA CYS A 323 -6.05 12.48 -4.32
C CYS A 323 -6.03 12.27 -2.80
N ARG A 324 -6.88 12.98 -2.05
CA ARG A 324 -7.01 12.90 -0.58
C ARG A 324 -5.75 13.27 0.22
N GLY A 325 -4.80 13.94 -0.42
CA GLY A 325 -3.50 14.25 0.18
C GLY A 325 -2.56 13.06 0.06
N ASN A 326 -1.63 13.15 -0.82
CA ASN A 326 -0.57 12.17 -1.10
C ASN A 326 0.14 11.64 0.20
N CYS A 327 1.35 11.24 0.15
CA CYS A 327 2.13 10.77 1.29
C CYS A 327 2.20 11.84 2.40
N MET A 328 1.65 11.51 3.57
CA MET A 328 1.62 12.43 4.72
C MET A 328 3.01 12.71 5.30
N LYS A 329 3.94 11.74 5.24
CA LYS A 329 5.35 11.97 5.58
C LYS A 329 5.93 13.09 4.71
N ASN A 330 5.72 13.01 3.40
CA ASN A 330 6.24 14.00 2.46
C ASN A 330 5.69 15.40 2.75
N LEU A 331 4.38 15.50 2.98
CA LEU A 331 3.74 16.77 3.33
C LEU A 331 4.23 17.30 4.68
N TYR A 332 4.42 16.43 5.68
CA TYR A 332 4.94 16.80 6.98
C TYR A 332 6.36 17.34 6.89
N LEU A 333 7.25 16.64 6.21
CA LEU A 333 8.64 17.08 6.03
C LEU A 333 8.71 18.41 5.26
N GLY A 334 8.03 18.48 4.12
CA GLY A 334 8.12 19.66 3.24
C GLY A 334 7.44 20.92 3.78
N TYR A 335 6.34 20.79 4.53
CA TYR A 335 5.51 21.94 4.92
C TYR A 335 5.47 22.17 6.43
N VAL A 336 5.42 21.13 7.26
CA VAL A 336 5.38 21.28 8.71
C VAL A 336 6.78 21.43 9.29
N LYS A 337 7.73 20.61 8.83
CA LYS A 337 9.16 20.76 9.20
C LYS A 337 9.86 21.85 8.38
N ASN A 338 9.18 22.38 7.37
CA ASN A 338 9.68 23.43 6.47
C ASN A 338 11.00 23.10 5.78
N ASP A 339 11.19 21.83 5.39
CA ASP A 339 12.32 21.44 4.56
C ASP A 339 12.06 21.86 3.11
N GLU A 340 12.54 23.07 2.76
CA GLU A 340 12.35 23.66 1.43
C GLU A 340 12.97 22.80 0.32
N ARG A 341 14.15 22.24 0.57
CA ARG A 341 14.84 21.41 -0.42
C ARG A 341 14.03 20.16 -0.72
N TYR A 342 13.56 19.48 0.32
CA TYR A 342 12.72 18.30 0.18
C TYR A 342 11.39 18.63 -0.48
N ARG A 343 10.77 19.75 -0.09
CA ARG A 343 9.53 20.24 -0.68
C ARG A 343 9.65 20.43 -2.19
N HIS A 344 10.66 21.18 -2.66
CA HIS A 344 10.81 21.48 -4.08
C HIS A 344 11.30 20.29 -4.91
N ASN A 345 12.17 19.43 -4.35
CA ASN A 345 12.77 18.34 -5.10
C ASN A 345 11.95 17.04 -5.08
N VAL A 346 11.03 16.87 -4.13
CA VAL A 346 10.27 15.63 -3.95
C VAL A 346 8.77 15.90 -3.90
N VAL A 347 8.30 16.74 -2.99
CA VAL A 347 6.86 16.85 -2.70
C VAL A 347 6.10 17.49 -3.85
N GLU A 348 6.55 18.65 -4.31
CA GLU A 348 5.88 19.42 -5.37
C GLU A 348 5.88 18.67 -6.71
N PRO A 349 6.99 18.05 -7.17
CA PRO A 349 6.99 17.26 -8.39
C PRO A 349 6.05 16.04 -8.33
N ILE A 350 5.99 15.32 -7.20
CA ILE A 350 5.04 14.21 -7.04
C ILE A 350 3.60 14.72 -7.08
N CYS A 351 3.30 15.81 -6.39
CA CYS A 351 1.98 16.45 -6.45
C CYS A 351 1.60 16.89 -7.87
N GLU A 352 2.59 17.37 -8.65
CA GLU A 352 2.38 17.75 -10.06
C GLU A 352 2.10 16.53 -10.95
N LEU A 353 2.84 15.42 -10.75
CA LEU A 353 2.57 14.16 -11.47
C LEU A 353 1.18 13.62 -11.15
N LEU A 354 0.72 13.72 -9.90
CA LEU A 354 -0.64 13.31 -9.52
C LEU A 354 -1.70 14.21 -10.17
N ARG A 355 -1.52 15.54 -10.15
CA ARG A 355 -2.44 16.46 -10.87
C ARG A 355 -2.45 16.18 -12.37
N PHE A 356 -1.29 15.95 -12.97
CA PHE A 356 -1.18 15.53 -14.36
C PHE A 356 -1.98 14.25 -14.62
N LEU A 357 -1.78 13.21 -13.80
CA LEU A 357 -2.52 11.94 -13.90
C LEU A 357 -4.03 12.16 -13.82
N GLY A 358 -4.50 13.02 -12.92
CA GLY A 358 -5.91 13.36 -12.80
C GLY A 358 -6.48 13.99 -14.08
N ARG A 359 -5.72 14.88 -14.74
CA ARG A 359 -6.12 15.51 -16.03
C ARG A 359 -6.08 14.50 -17.17
N GLU A 360 -5.10 13.62 -17.22
CA GLU A 360 -5.06 12.55 -18.22
C GLU A 360 -6.28 11.61 -18.11
N ILE A 361 -6.69 11.26 -16.90
CA ILE A 361 -7.91 10.48 -16.67
C ILE A 361 -9.15 11.25 -17.20
N ASP A 362 -9.28 12.54 -16.90
CA ASP A 362 -10.42 13.36 -17.34
C ASP A 362 -10.52 13.46 -18.87
N ARG A 363 -9.40 13.41 -19.59
CA ARG A 363 -9.35 13.40 -21.06
C ARG A 363 -10.13 12.22 -21.67
N HIS A 364 -10.26 11.11 -20.95
CA HIS A 364 -10.98 9.91 -21.39
C HIS A 364 -12.46 9.87 -21.01
N ASP A 365 -13.01 10.92 -20.43
CA ASP A 365 -14.40 10.94 -19.92
C ASP A 365 -14.73 9.67 -19.11
N PRO A 366 -14.21 9.56 -17.86
CA PRO A 366 -14.38 8.35 -17.06
C PRO A 366 -15.85 8.00 -16.79
N GLN A 367 -16.76 8.99 -16.80
CA GLN A 367 -18.19 8.76 -16.62
C GLN A 367 -18.79 8.05 -17.84
N ALA A 368 -18.52 8.54 -19.05
CA ALA A 368 -18.98 7.91 -20.28
C ALA A 368 -18.36 6.52 -20.47
N TRP A 369 -17.06 6.37 -20.17
CA TRP A 369 -16.41 5.06 -20.22
C TRP A 369 -17.04 4.07 -19.23
N PHE A 370 -17.23 4.47 -17.95
CA PHE A 370 -17.82 3.63 -16.92
C PHE A 370 -19.24 3.16 -17.28
N SER A 371 -20.03 4.04 -17.93
CA SER A 371 -21.38 3.70 -18.36
C SER A 371 -21.45 2.55 -19.41
N ARG A 372 -20.36 2.34 -20.16
CA ARG A 372 -20.23 1.29 -21.18
C ARG A 372 -19.76 -0.06 -20.61
N LEU A 373 -19.22 -0.08 -19.39
CA LEU A 373 -18.74 -1.30 -18.74
C LEU A 373 -19.91 -2.23 -18.38
N SER A 374 -19.69 -3.53 -18.46
CA SER A 374 -20.60 -4.53 -17.89
C SER A 374 -20.69 -4.41 -16.36
N LEU A 375 -21.79 -4.87 -15.76
CA LEU A 375 -21.96 -4.81 -14.30
C LEU A 375 -20.82 -5.49 -13.51
N PRO A 376 -20.32 -6.69 -13.90
CA PRO A 376 -19.18 -7.31 -13.22
C PRO A 376 -17.92 -6.44 -13.25
N VAL A 377 -17.61 -5.80 -14.39
CA VAL A 377 -16.44 -4.92 -14.52
C VAL A 377 -16.59 -3.65 -13.70
N ARG A 378 -17.81 -3.05 -13.69
CA ARG A 378 -18.08 -1.88 -12.80
C ARG A 378 -17.83 -2.22 -11.34
N ARG A 379 -18.28 -3.39 -10.88
CA ARG A 379 -18.07 -3.84 -9.50
C ARG A 379 -16.60 -4.01 -9.14
N GLN A 380 -15.74 -4.38 -10.08
CA GLN A 380 -14.30 -4.41 -9.83
C GLN A 380 -13.74 -3.02 -9.47
N ILE A 381 -14.35 -1.94 -9.95
CA ILE A 381 -13.96 -0.58 -9.57
C ILE A 381 -14.66 -0.15 -8.28
N THR A 382 -15.96 -0.39 -8.16
CA THR A 382 -16.76 0.15 -7.05
C THR A 382 -16.61 -0.63 -5.75
N ASP A 383 -16.43 -1.97 -5.84
CA ASP A 383 -16.51 -2.87 -4.69
C ASP A 383 -15.17 -3.55 -4.36
N CYS A 384 -14.09 -3.19 -5.07
CA CYS A 384 -12.78 -3.80 -4.86
C CYS A 384 -12.16 -3.34 -3.54
N GLU A 385 -11.96 -4.27 -2.61
CA GLU A 385 -11.35 -4.01 -1.31
C GLU A 385 -9.83 -3.80 -1.41
N VAL A 386 -9.18 -4.28 -2.47
CA VAL A 386 -7.72 -4.19 -2.64
C VAL A 386 -7.22 -2.75 -2.59
N TYR A 387 -7.99 -1.78 -3.08
CA TYR A 387 -7.63 -0.36 -2.97
C TYR A 387 -7.46 0.12 -1.55
N GLU A 388 -8.20 -0.46 -0.62
CA GLU A 388 -8.23 0.02 0.74
C GLU A 388 -6.98 -0.37 1.51
N TYR A 389 -6.20 -1.32 0.99
CA TYR A 389 -5.02 -1.86 1.68
C TYR A 389 -3.72 -1.65 0.93
N VAL A 390 -3.77 -1.52 -0.39
CA VAL A 390 -2.58 -1.38 -1.24
C VAL A 390 -2.18 0.07 -1.44
N GLU A 391 -3.13 0.99 -1.46
CA GLU A 391 -2.87 2.43 -1.60
C GLU A 391 -2.20 3.07 -0.38
N VAL A 392 -2.08 2.35 0.70
CA VAL A 392 -1.62 2.85 2.00
C VAL A 392 -0.11 2.76 2.16
N MET A 393 0.56 1.97 1.34
CA MET A 393 1.96 1.65 1.57
C MET A 393 2.90 2.63 0.89
N PRO A 394 3.89 3.17 1.60
CA PRO A 394 4.97 3.95 1.00
C PRO A 394 5.86 3.11 0.11
#